data_37d2a52dbdf8afd8dad4ddc5a1946534
#
_entry.id   37d2a52dbdf8afd8dad4ddc5a1946534
#
_cell.length_a   1.000
_cell.length_b   1.000
_cell.length_c   1.000
_cell.angle_alpha   90.00
_cell.angle_beta   90.00
_cell.angle_gamma   90.00
#
_symmetry.space_group_name_H-M   'P 1'
#
loop_
_entity.id
_entity.type
_entity.pdbx_description
1 polymer ?
#
loop_
_entity_poly.entity_id
_entity_poly.type
_entity_poly.pdbx_seq_one_letter_code
_entity_poly.pdbx_strand_id
1 'polypeptide(L)'
;MKMLSRGVMAAIAVGLASAAAAQEKPVTLKFSHWVPPTHPMHAAAVAWGESIDKASNGSIKVTIFPAQQLGKAFDHYNMARDGIVDISHVNPGYEPGRFPIVGAVELPFIFANGKEGSAALDSWYRRYAGQEMKDVHYCLSFAHDPGTLHFTRKKVVLPADMSGLKVRPPNAVIANWMTLLGATNVQAAAPEIRDVLERGVADAAGSPWGSMLLFGIEKVTKYHIDSPLYVSEQVWVLNKSKYASLSPSQKKVMDEHCTSDWALKIAAPWADFESGGRDKIKAMPGQDVYPLGPDELAAWRKSAEPVTGNWEASVRRAGQDPKAVFDDLRKTLADYKSGY
;
A
#
# COMPACT_ATOMS: atom_id res chain seq x y z
N MET A 1 1.70 -87.48 43.45
CA MET A 1 2.06 -87.05 42.12
C MET A 1 1.17 -85.79 41.84
N LYS A 2 1.73 -84.56 42.01
CA LYS A 2 1.04 -83.32 41.75
C LYS A 2 1.88 -82.53 40.71
N MET A 3 1.34 -82.35 39.52
CA MET A 3 1.93 -81.50 38.49
C MET A 3 1.49 -80.02 38.73
N LEU A 4 2.47 -79.19 38.90
CA LEU A 4 2.25 -77.75 38.94
C LEU A 4 2.35 -77.16 37.51
N SER A 5 1.28 -76.58 36.99
CA SER A 5 1.30 -75.80 35.78
C SER A 5 1.75 -74.33 36.06
N ARG A 6 2.85 -73.93 35.43
CA ARG A 6 3.34 -72.56 35.43
C ARG A 6 2.63 -71.79 34.31
N GLY A 7 1.72 -70.88 34.70
CA GLY A 7 1.16 -69.86 33.76
C GLY A 7 2.15 -68.71 33.56
N VAL A 8 2.51 -68.47 32.29
CA VAL A 8 3.31 -67.34 31.88
C VAL A 8 2.34 -66.18 31.58
N MET A 9 2.31 -65.16 32.39
CA MET A 9 1.67 -63.88 32.07
C MET A 9 2.58 -63.06 31.19
N ALA A 10 2.22 -62.88 29.90
CA ALA A 10 2.85 -61.95 29.02
C ALA A 10 2.24 -60.58 29.22
N ALA A 11 3.00 -59.65 29.84
CA ALA A 11 2.61 -58.23 29.94
C ALA A 11 2.87 -57.54 28.59
N ILE A 12 1.79 -57.17 27.88
CA ILE A 12 1.87 -56.33 26.68
C ILE A 12 2.03 -54.88 27.15
N ALA A 13 3.24 -54.35 27.11
CA ALA A 13 3.53 -52.92 27.29
C ALA A 13 3.10 -52.21 25.99
N VAL A 14 1.92 -51.59 26.03
CA VAL A 14 1.50 -50.65 24.98
C VAL A 14 2.29 -49.35 25.19
N GLY A 15 3.37 -49.20 24.44
CA GLY A 15 4.13 -47.96 24.35
C GLY A 15 3.29 -46.89 23.65
N LEU A 16 2.70 -45.96 24.43
CA LEU A 16 2.20 -44.72 23.93
C LEU A 16 3.41 -43.88 23.47
N ALA A 17 3.76 -44.01 22.20
CA ALA A 17 4.62 -43.04 21.54
C ALA A 17 3.86 -41.69 21.46
N SER A 18 3.97 -40.89 22.49
CA SER A 18 3.64 -39.45 22.40
C SER A 18 4.54 -38.89 21.31
N ALA A 19 3.99 -38.69 20.12
CA ALA A 19 4.61 -37.83 19.11
C ALA A 19 4.78 -36.48 19.78
N ALA A 20 5.95 -36.23 20.38
CA ALA A 20 6.35 -34.89 20.77
C ALA A 20 6.31 -34.10 19.46
N ALA A 21 5.26 -33.32 19.25
CA ALA A 21 5.23 -32.30 18.21
C ALA A 21 6.51 -31.48 18.45
N ALA A 22 7.50 -31.65 17.58
CA ALA A 22 8.75 -30.90 17.67
C ALA A 22 8.35 -29.43 17.76
N GLN A 23 8.58 -28.82 18.90
CA GLN A 23 8.23 -27.44 19.14
C GLN A 23 8.91 -26.61 18.06
N GLU A 24 8.09 -25.97 17.22
CA GLU A 24 8.55 -25.22 16.07
C GLU A 24 9.50 -24.11 16.53
N LYS A 25 10.65 -23.95 15.84
CA LYS A 25 11.62 -22.93 16.22
C LYS A 25 10.98 -21.54 16.08
N PRO A 26 10.85 -20.77 17.19
CA PRO A 26 10.26 -19.44 17.11
C PRO A 26 11.06 -18.52 16.19
N VAL A 27 10.37 -17.69 15.43
CA VAL A 27 10.96 -16.68 14.57
C VAL A 27 10.39 -15.31 14.91
N THR A 28 11.27 -14.28 14.93
CA THR A 28 10.84 -12.88 15.00
C THR A 28 11.10 -12.24 13.65
N LEU A 29 10.07 -11.60 13.09
CA LEU A 29 10.11 -10.89 11.82
C LEU A 29 10.17 -9.39 12.07
N LYS A 30 11.15 -8.70 11.49
CA LYS A 30 11.28 -7.25 11.53
C LYS A 30 10.41 -6.64 10.44
N PHE A 31 9.40 -5.87 10.81
CA PHE A 31 8.53 -5.15 9.89
C PHE A 31 8.83 -3.65 9.94
N SER A 32 9.29 -3.07 8.83
CA SER A 32 9.57 -1.65 8.68
C SER A 32 8.51 -0.93 7.87
N HIS A 33 8.08 0.23 8.38
CA HIS A 33 7.24 1.15 7.62
C HIS A 33 7.62 2.61 7.91
N TRP A 34 7.21 3.52 7.03
CA TRP A 34 7.61 4.93 7.07
C TRP A 34 6.58 5.87 7.69
N VAL A 35 5.34 5.42 7.94
CA VAL A 35 4.33 6.27 8.57
C VAL A 35 4.54 6.37 10.10
N PRO A 36 4.10 7.49 10.72
CA PRO A 36 4.21 7.65 12.18
C PRO A 36 3.27 6.70 12.93
N PRO A 37 3.54 6.42 14.21
CA PRO A 37 2.70 5.52 15.03
C PRO A 37 1.23 5.98 15.17
N THR A 38 0.95 7.25 14.92
CA THR A 38 -0.40 7.82 14.96
C THR A 38 -1.21 7.56 13.69
N HIS A 39 -0.58 7.02 12.64
CA HIS A 39 -1.25 6.68 11.39
C HIS A 39 -2.09 5.40 11.55
N PRO A 40 -3.34 5.33 11.03
CA PRO A 40 -4.19 4.13 11.15
C PRO A 40 -3.54 2.84 10.65
N MET A 41 -2.72 2.92 9.59
CA MET A 41 -1.99 1.78 9.05
C MET A 41 -1.03 1.16 10.09
N HIS A 42 -0.43 1.97 10.99
CA HIS A 42 0.41 1.42 12.05
C HIS A 42 -0.39 0.53 13.00
N ALA A 43 -1.55 0.99 13.47
CA ALA A 43 -2.43 0.19 14.32
C ALA A 43 -2.91 -1.09 13.61
N ALA A 44 -3.22 -0.99 12.30
CA ALA A 44 -3.58 -2.14 11.49
C ALA A 44 -2.41 -3.15 11.35
N ALA A 45 -1.17 -2.67 11.20
CA ALA A 45 0.02 -3.52 11.16
C ALA A 45 0.27 -4.23 12.50
N VAL A 46 0.04 -3.54 13.63
CA VAL A 46 0.10 -4.15 14.97
C VAL A 46 -0.92 -5.27 15.09
N ALA A 47 -2.19 -5.00 14.76
CA ALA A 47 -3.26 -6.00 14.82
C ALA A 47 -3.01 -7.20 13.90
N TRP A 48 -2.42 -6.97 12.73
CA TRP A 48 -2.00 -8.03 11.80
C TRP A 48 -0.90 -8.91 12.41
N GLY A 49 0.12 -8.29 13.04
CA GLY A 49 1.20 -9.01 13.71
C GLY A 49 0.72 -9.81 14.92
N GLU A 50 -0.19 -9.26 15.74
CA GLU A 50 -0.81 -9.95 16.87
C GLU A 50 -1.67 -11.15 16.40
N SER A 51 -2.38 -11.01 15.29
CA SER A 51 -3.13 -12.12 14.69
C SER A 51 -2.22 -13.26 14.24
N ILE A 52 -1.06 -12.95 13.66
CA ILE A 52 -0.04 -13.94 13.27
C ILE A 52 0.53 -14.64 14.52
N ASP A 53 0.90 -13.89 15.56
CA ASP A 53 1.41 -14.46 16.81
C ASP A 53 0.41 -15.46 17.39
N LYS A 54 -0.86 -15.07 17.46
CA LYS A 54 -1.95 -15.93 17.94
C LYS A 54 -2.15 -17.17 17.06
N ALA A 55 -2.24 -16.99 15.74
CA ALA A 55 -2.48 -18.07 14.79
C ALA A 55 -1.32 -19.08 14.72
N SER A 56 -0.09 -18.59 14.96
CA SER A 56 1.12 -19.40 15.00
C SER A 56 1.42 -20.03 16.38
N ASN A 57 0.53 -19.85 17.37
CA ASN A 57 0.76 -20.25 18.75
C ASN A 57 2.11 -19.73 19.32
N GLY A 58 2.49 -18.49 18.98
CA GLY A 58 3.70 -17.83 19.43
C GLY A 58 4.97 -18.22 18.65
N SER A 59 4.85 -19.04 17.59
CA SER A 59 6.04 -19.43 16.80
C SER A 59 6.47 -18.36 15.80
N ILE A 60 5.62 -17.38 15.50
CA ILE A 60 5.97 -16.17 14.73
C ILE A 60 5.62 -14.93 15.55
N LYS A 61 6.60 -14.04 15.72
CA LYS A 61 6.40 -12.71 16.28
C LYS A 61 6.77 -11.65 15.24
N VAL A 62 5.99 -10.57 15.17
CA VAL A 62 6.28 -9.43 14.29
C VAL A 62 6.68 -8.25 15.16
N THR A 63 7.89 -7.74 14.95
CA THR A 63 8.36 -6.50 15.60
C THR A 63 8.31 -5.37 14.61
N ILE A 64 7.54 -4.31 14.91
CA ILE A 64 7.31 -3.20 14.00
C ILE A 64 8.25 -2.05 14.29
N PHE A 65 8.85 -1.50 13.23
CA PHE A 65 9.73 -0.34 13.21
C PHE A 65 9.09 0.78 12.38
N PRO A 66 8.34 1.70 13.02
CA PRO A 66 7.62 2.79 12.34
C PRO A 66 8.52 3.98 12.00
N ALA A 67 7.94 4.98 11.33
CA ALA A 67 8.52 6.32 11.16
C ALA A 67 9.97 6.31 10.59
N GLN A 68 10.23 5.45 9.61
CA GLN A 68 11.54 5.36 8.94
C GLN A 68 12.71 4.97 9.88
N GLN A 69 12.46 4.31 11.00
CA GLN A 69 13.51 3.94 11.97
C GLN A 69 14.63 3.09 11.36
N LEU A 70 14.31 2.24 10.38
CA LEU A 70 15.30 1.35 9.76
C LEU A 70 15.76 1.83 8.37
N GLY A 71 15.08 2.81 7.77
CA GLY A 71 15.43 3.35 6.45
C GLY A 71 14.37 4.28 5.89
N LYS A 72 14.74 5.03 4.86
CA LYS A 72 13.86 6.01 4.20
C LYS A 72 12.76 5.33 3.39
N ALA A 73 11.62 6.03 3.20
CA ALA A 73 10.47 5.51 2.47
C ALA A 73 10.81 4.99 1.07
N PHE A 74 11.72 5.66 0.37
CA PHE A 74 12.19 5.26 -0.97
C PHE A 74 13.03 3.97 -0.99
N ASP A 75 13.56 3.51 0.15
CA ASP A 75 14.47 2.36 0.22
C ASP A 75 13.75 1.05 0.57
N HIS A 76 12.48 1.11 0.95
CA HIS A 76 11.78 0.00 1.61
C HIS A 76 11.69 -1.28 0.76
N TYR A 77 11.52 -1.17 -0.57
CA TYR A 77 11.57 -2.36 -1.42
C TYR A 77 12.94 -3.04 -1.40
N ASN A 78 14.00 -2.24 -1.55
CA ASN A 78 15.37 -2.74 -1.54
C ASN A 78 15.74 -3.31 -0.16
N MET A 79 15.26 -2.70 0.93
CA MET A 79 15.50 -3.21 2.29
C MET A 79 14.92 -4.63 2.48
N ALA A 80 13.72 -4.90 1.96
CA ALA A 80 13.16 -6.26 1.98
C ALA A 80 13.92 -7.20 1.04
N ARG A 81 14.23 -6.76 -0.19
CA ARG A 81 15.01 -7.55 -1.15
C ARG A 81 16.34 -8.00 -0.56
N ASP A 82 17.06 -7.07 0.05
CA ASP A 82 18.43 -7.28 0.53
C ASP A 82 18.50 -7.88 1.96
N GLY A 83 17.32 -8.14 2.59
CA GLY A 83 17.24 -8.77 3.91
C GLY A 83 17.61 -7.86 5.10
N ILE A 84 17.63 -6.54 4.89
CA ILE A 84 17.81 -5.55 5.98
C ILE A 84 16.63 -5.64 6.94
N VAL A 85 15.42 -5.85 6.39
CA VAL A 85 14.19 -6.15 7.11
C VAL A 85 13.55 -7.42 6.55
N ASP A 86 12.70 -8.06 7.36
CA ASP A 86 12.01 -9.27 6.94
C ASP A 86 10.69 -8.95 6.23
N ILE A 87 10.02 -7.86 6.62
CA ILE A 87 8.77 -7.36 6.04
C ILE A 87 8.93 -5.86 5.81
N SER A 88 8.41 -5.37 4.69
CA SER A 88 8.47 -3.96 4.34
C SER A 88 7.15 -3.45 3.79
N HIS A 89 6.79 -2.22 4.18
CA HIS A 89 5.71 -1.44 3.61
C HIS A 89 6.26 -0.55 2.49
N VAL A 90 5.91 -0.86 1.27
CA VAL A 90 6.43 -0.22 0.05
C VAL A 90 5.35 0.62 -0.61
N ASN A 91 5.71 1.80 -1.09
CA ASN A 91 4.95 2.52 -2.10
C ASN A 91 5.64 2.30 -3.46
N PRO A 92 5.12 1.43 -4.35
CA PRO A 92 5.72 1.14 -5.65
C PRO A 92 5.86 2.39 -6.53
N GLY A 93 4.94 3.34 -6.42
CA GLY A 93 4.96 4.61 -7.14
C GLY A 93 6.13 5.54 -6.76
N TYR A 94 6.87 5.22 -5.70
CA TYR A 94 8.12 5.92 -5.36
C TYR A 94 9.33 5.48 -6.19
N GLU A 95 9.20 4.40 -6.98
CA GLU A 95 10.27 3.86 -7.84
C GLU A 95 9.89 3.97 -9.34
N PRO A 96 10.10 5.14 -9.97
CA PRO A 96 9.67 5.39 -11.34
C PRO A 96 10.14 4.31 -12.33
N GLY A 97 9.18 3.74 -13.08
CA GLY A 97 9.46 2.77 -14.13
C GLY A 97 9.77 1.35 -13.69
N ARG A 98 9.84 1.08 -12.37
CA ARG A 98 10.17 -0.26 -11.86
C ARG A 98 8.94 -1.18 -11.80
N PHE A 99 7.77 -0.64 -11.49
CA PHE A 99 6.54 -1.41 -11.26
C PHE A 99 5.39 -0.90 -12.15
N PRO A 100 5.51 -1.02 -13.49
CA PRO A 100 4.52 -0.46 -14.41
C PRO A 100 3.15 -1.14 -14.32
N ILE A 101 3.07 -2.44 -13.96
CA ILE A 101 1.79 -3.14 -13.93
C ILE A 101 0.94 -2.60 -12.79
N VAL A 102 1.46 -2.59 -11.55
CA VAL A 102 0.70 -2.06 -10.42
C VAL A 102 0.39 -0.58 -10.56
N GLY A 103 1.22 0.18 -11.27
CA GLY A 103 0.97 1.58 -11.60
C GLY A 103 -0.32 1.85 -12.38
N ALA A 104 -1.00 0.81 -12.91
CA ALA A 104 -2.33 0.95 -13.51
C ALA A 104 -3.36 1.55 -12.54
N VAL A 105 -3.26 1.23 -11.25
CA VAL A 105 -4.21 1.72 -10.23
C VAL A 105 -4.00 3.20 -9.90
N GLU A 106 -2.81 3.73 -10.19
CA GLU A 106 -2.47 5.14 -9.98
C GLU A 106 -2.95 6.06 -11.12
N LEU A 107 -3.44 5.47 -12.23
CA LEU A 107 -4.02 6.26 -13.32
C LEU A 107 -5.15 7.14 -12.79
N PRO A 108 -5.23 8.41 -13.22
CA PRO A 108 -6.24 9.34 -12.74
C PRO A 108 -7.66 8.82 -12.97
N PHE A 109 -8.54 9.05 -12.00
CA PHE A 109 -9.98 8.73 -12.10
C PHE A 109 -10.32 7.23 -12.27
N ILE A 110 -9.52 6.33 -11.68
CA ILE A 110 -9.78 4.88 -11.77
C ILE A 110 -10.47 4.35 -10.51
N PHE A 111 -10.07 4.80 -9.34
CA PHE A 111 -10.57 4.33 -8.05
C PHE A 111 -11.68 5.23 -7.48
N ALA A 112 -12.78 4.63 -7.00
CA ALA A 112 -13.87 5.34 -6.34
C ALA A 112 -13.71 5.39 -4.81
N ASN A 113 -13.11 4.36 -4.20
CA ASN A 113 -12.89 4.28 -2.75
C ASN A 113 -11.70 3.38 -2.41
N GLY A 114 -11.06 3.64 -1.27
CA GLY A 114 -9.89 2.89 -0.81
C GLY A 114 -10.23 1.57 -0.14
N LYS A 115 -11.44 1.39 0.39
CA LYS A 115 -11.81 0.25 1.21
C LYS A 115 -12.02 -1.01 0.37
N GLU A 116 -13.10 -1.05 -0.41
CA GLU A 116 -13.40 -2.15 -1.34
C GLU A 116 -12.37 -2.19 -2.47
N GLY A 117 -11.85 -1.02 -2.88
CA GLY A 117 -10.79 -0.89 -3.85
C GLY A 117 -9.50 -1.60 -3.45
N SER A 118 -9.18 -1.68 -2.18
CA SER A 118 -7.99 -2.41 -1.69
C SER A 118 -8.13 -3.92 -1.85
N ALA A 119 -9.30 -4.48 -1.57
CA ALA A 119 -9.53 -5.90 -1.81
C ALA A 119 -9.50 -6.23 -3.32
N ALA A 120 -10.08 -5.34 -4.15
CA ALA A 120 -10.02 -5.45 -5.61
C ALA A 120 -8.57 -5.38 -6.12
N LEU A 121 -7.81 -4.39 -5.67
CA LEU A 121 -6.40 -4.21 -6.01
C LEU A 121 -5.59 -5.46 -5.68
N ASP A 122 -5.69 -5.97 -4.46
CA ASP A 122 -4.93 -7.16 -4.05
C ASP A 122 -5.36 -8.39 -4.87
N SER A 123 -6.65 -8.61 -5.06
CA SER A 123 -7.17 -9.72 -5.86
C SER A 123 -6.69 -9.67 -7.32
N TRP A 124 -6.62 -8.47 -7.90
CA TRP A 124 -6.10 -8.27 -9.24
C TRP A 124 -4.57 -8.39 -9.31
N TYR A 125 -3.86 -7.64 -8.47
CA TYR A 125 -2.40 -7.55 -8.58
C TYR A 125 -1.68 -8.85 -8.21
N ARG A 126 -2.25 -9.66 -7.36
CA ARG A 126 -1.75 -10.99 -6.98
C ARG A 126 -1.43 -11.88 -8.18
N ARG A 127 -2.11 -11.68 -9.31
CA ARG A 127 -1.87 -12.40 -10.58
C ARG A 127 -0.59 -11.97 -11.28
N TYR A 128 -0.11 -10.76 -11.01
CA TYR A 128 1.05 -10.14 -11.66
C TYR A 128 2.25 -9.97 -10.73
N ALA A 129 2.02 -9.91 -9.44
CA ALA A 129 3.04 -9.58 -8.42
C ALA A 129 4.27 -10.51 -8.46
N GLY A 130 4.06 -11.81 -8.68
CA GLY A 130 5.16 -12.79 -8.77
C GLY A 130 6.12 -12.54 -9.93
N GLN A 131 5.66 -11.90 -11.00
CA GLN A 131 6.48 -11.51 -12.14
C GLN A 131 7.11 -10.13 -11.94
N GLU A 132 6.33 -9.16 -11.46
CA GLU A 132 6.78 -7.77 -11.33
C GLU A 132 7.68 -7.57 -10.11
N MET A 133 7.36 -8.19 -8.97
CA MET A 133 8.12 -8.12 -7.72
C MET A 133 8.90 -9.41 -7.41
N LYS A 134 9.52 -10.00 -8.44
CA LYS A 134 10.18 -11.31 -8.39
C LYS A 134 11.30 -11.44 -7.35
N ASP A 135 11.87 -10.32 -6.90
CA ASP A 135 13.00 -10.28 -5.97
C ASP A 135 12.57 -10.42 -4.50
N VAL A 136 11.29 -10.32 -4.21
CA VAL A 136 10.69 -10.43 -2.89
C VAL A 136 9.56 -11.46 -2.88
N HIS A 137 9.03 -11.79 -1.71
CA HIS A 137 7.79 -12.54 -1.58
C HIS A 137 6.64 -11.53 -1.36
N TYR A 138 5.72 -11.47 -2.32
CA TYR A 138 4.54 -10.62 -2.25
C TYR A 138 3.57 -11.13 -1.17
N CYS A 139 3.11 -10.25 -0.31
CA CYS A 139 2.10 -10.57 0.70
C CYS A 139 0.73 -10.05 0.29
N LEU A 140 0.55 -8.75 0.29
CA LEU A 140 -0.72 -8.11 -0.07
C LEU A 140 -0.50 -6.68 -0.55
N SER A 141 -1.51 -6.12 -1.21
CA SER A 141 -1.53 -4.72 -1.62
C SER A 141 -2.85 -4.05 -1.25
N PHE A 142 -2.79 -2.74 -1.03
CA PHE A 142 -3.94 -1.92 -0.67
C PHE A 142 -3.68 -0.47 -1.10
N ALA A 143 -4.73 0.38 -1.08
CA ALA A 143 -4.64 1.77 -1.44
C ALA A 143 -5.32 2.65 -0.39
N HIS A 144 -4.93 3.93 -0.34
CA HIS A 144 -5.67 4.93 0.41
C HIS A 144 -6.97 5.34 -0.33
N ASP A 145 -7.88 6.01 0.38
CA ASP A 145 -9.05 6.64 -0.24
C ASP A 145 -8.60 7.75 -1.20
N PRO A 146 -9.34 8.02 -2.31
CA PRO A 146 -8.88 8.93 -3.33
C PRO A 146 -8.38 10.28 -2.81
N GLY A 147 -7.19 10.63 -3.24
CA GLY A 147 -6.53 11.90 -2.94
C GLY A 147 -6.74 12.94 -4.03
N THR A 148 -6.25 14.15 -3.75
CA THR A 148 -6.35 15.28 -4.64
C THR A 148 -5.08 16.17 -4.58
N LEU A 149 -5.13 17.34 -5.23
CA LEU A 149 -4.06 18.32 -5.24
C LEU A 149 -4.39 19.48 -4.28
N HIS A 150 -3.38 19.90 -3.53
CA HIS A 150 -3.43 20.95 -2.55
C HIS A 150 -2.36 22.01 -2.84
N PHE A 151 -2.70 23.28 -2.76
CA PHE A 151 -1.87 24.39 -3.21
C PHE A 151 -1.62 25.39 -2.08
N THR A 152 -0.43 25.97 -2.04
CA THR A 152 -0.03 26.95 -1.01
C THR A 152 -0.63 28.32 -1.27
N ARG A 153 -0.51 28.86 -2.48
CA ARG A 153 -0.78 30.28 -2.80
C ARG A 153 -1.72 30.50 -3.97
N LYS A 154 -1.72 29.61 -4.97
CA LYS A 154 -2.49 29.75 -6.21
C LYS A 154 -3.72 28.83 -6.18
N LYS A 155 -4.89 29.37 -6.44
CA LYS A 155 -6.09 28.57 -6.73
C LYS A 155 -5.98 28.04 -8.16
N VAL A 156 -6.00 26.74 -8.31
CA VAL A 156 -5.92 26.03 -9.60
C VAL A 156 -7.28 25.44 -9.93
N VAL A 157 -7.86 25.84 -11.05
CA VAL A 157 -9.18 25.38 -11.50
C VAL A 157 -9.05 24.54 -12.77
N LEU A 158 -8.25 24.98 -13.72
CA LEU A 158 -8.02 24.30 -14.98
C LEU A 158 -6.64 23.60 -15.01
N PRO A 159 -6.47 22.52 -15.78
CA PRO A 159 -5.17 21.87 -15.97
C PRO A 159 -4.07 22.84 -16.42
N ALA A 160 -4.38 23.82 -17.25
CA ALA A 160 -3.44 24.83 -17.73
C ALA A 160 -2.85 25.69 -16.60
N ASP A 161 -3.56 25.84 -15.49
CA ASP A 161 -3.10 26.58 -14.30
C ASP A 161 -1.90 25.92 -13.62
N MET A 162 -1.64 24.65 -13.90
CA MET A 162 -0.50 23.89 -13.37
C MET A 162 0.84 24.32 -13.96
N SER A 163 0.81 24.94 -15.14
CA SER A 163 2.03 25.34 -15.84
C SER A 163 2.92 26.24 -14.97
N GLY A 164 4.20 25.87 -14.87
CA GLY A 164 5.22 26.60 -14.08
C GLY A 164 5.18 26.35 -12.58
N LEU A 165 4.21 25.59 -12.04
CA LEU A 165 4.20 25.25 -10.62
C LEU A 165 5.22 24.13 -10.32
N LYS A 166 5.79 24.18 -9.13
CA LYS A 166 6.59 23.11 -8.55
C LYS A 166 5.65 22.22 -7.72
N VAL A 167 5.49 20.98 -8.09
CA VAL A 167 4.51 20.06 -7.49
C VAL A 167 5.22 18.85 -6.88
N ARG A 168 4.88 18.51 -5.65
CA ARG A 168 5.23 17.21 -5.08
C ARG A 168 4.15 16.20 -5.50
N PRO A 169 4.39 15.35 -6.50
CA PRO A 169 3.44 14.31 -6.91
C PRO A 169 3.46 13.16 -5.89
N PRO A 170 2.31 12.47 -5.69
CA PRO A 170 2.23 11.35 -4.75
C PRO A 170 2.94 10.08 -5.23
N ASN A 171 3.07 9.92 -6.53
CA ASN A 171 3.61 8.73 -7.20
C ASN A 171 4.11 9.08 -8.62
N ALA A 172 4.74 8.11 -9.28
CA ALA A 172 5.36 8.29 -10.59
C ALA A 172 4.35 8.53 -11.73
N VAL A 173 3.16 7.95 -11.67
CA VAL A 173 2.10 8.15 -12.67
C VAL A 173 1.60 9.59 -12.62
N ILE A 174 1.31 10.09 -11.42
CA ILE A 174 0.90 11.49 -11.25
C ILE A 174 2.05 12.45 -11.53
N ALA A 175 3.32 12.08 -11.26
CA ALA A 175 4.48 12.87 -11.67
C ALA A 175 4.52 13.05 -13.21
N ASN A 176 4.23 12.01 -13.97
CA ASN A 176 4.11 12.10 -15.42
C ASN A 176 2.98 13.05 -15.82
N TRP A 177 1.80 12.96 -15.19
CA TRP A 177 0.70 13.88 -15.44
C TRP A 177 1.09 15.34 -15.17
N MET A 178 1.71 15.63 -14.03
CA MET A 178 2.17 16.99 -13.71
C MET A 178 3.16 17.52 -14.75
N THR A 179 4.08 16.68 -15.22
CA THR A 179 5.01 17.05 -16.31
C THR A 179 4.28 17.41 -17.61
N LEU A 180 3.27 16.63 -18.00
CA LEU A 180 2.45 16.89 -19.18
C LEU A 180 1.65 18.21 -19.07
N LEU A 181 1.34 18.64 -17.84
CA LEU A 181 0.69 19.92 -17.54
C LEU A 181 1.68 21.09 -17.45
N GLY A 182 2.95 20.89 -17.71
CA GLY A 182 3.98 21.94 -17.64
C GLY A 182 4.45 22.28 -16.23
N ALA A 183 4.15 21.44 -15.24
CA ALA A 183 4.67 21.58 -13.88
C ALA A 183 6.04 20.91 -13.74
N THR A 184 6.80 21.33 -12.72
CA THR A 184 8.08 20.73 -12.32
C THR A 184 7.87 19.83 -11.11
N ASN A 185 8.32 18.59 -11.19
CA ASN A 185 8.19 17.63 -10.09
C ASN A 185 9.25 17.85 -9.00
N VAL A 186 8.80 17.84 -7.74
CA VAL A 186 9.63 17.85 -6.54
C VAL A 186 9.51 16.48 -5.88
N GLN A 187 10.58 15.70 -5.88
CA GLN A 187 10.57 14.38 -5.25
C GLN A 187 10.68 14.50 -3.73
N ALA A 188 9.68 14.03 -3.01
CA ALA A 188 9.65 13.94 -1.56
C ALA A 188 8.70 12.82 -1.11
N ALA A 189 9.03 12.09 -0.05
CA ALA A 189 8.13 11.12 0.55
C ALA A 189 7.02 11.82 1.34
N ALA A 190 5.93 11.12 1.66
CA ALA A 190 4.78 11.71 2.35
C ALA A 190 5.15 12.41 3.68
N PRO A 191 6.04 11.90 4.54
CA PRO A 191 6.46 12.60 5.76
C PRO A 191 7.19 13.93 5.53
N GLU A 192 7.69 14.18 4.32
CA GLU A 192 8.49 15.36 3.95
C GLU A 192 7.65 16.44 3.25
N ILE A 193 6.37 16.18 2.95
CA ILE A 193 5.51 17.08 2.16
C ILE A 193 5.44 18.46 2.80
N ARG A 194 5.18 18.54 4.12
CA ARG A 194 5.07 19.80 4.82
C ARG A 194 6.35 20.64 4.68
N ASP A 195 7.51 20.03 4.90
CA ASP A 195 8.80 20.72 4.85
C ASP A 195 9.07 21.32 3.45
N VAL A 196 8.83 20.57 2.37
CA VAL A 196 9.08 21.07 1.01
C VAL A 196 8.09 22.20 0.62
N LEU A 197 6.86 22.19 1.13
CA LEU A 197 5.88 23.25 0.92
C LEU A 197 6.21 24.49 1.76
N GLU A 198 6.50 24.33 3.05
CA GLU A 198 6.82 25.42 3.99
C GLU A 198 8.05 26.20 3.55
N ARG A 199 9.07 25.51 3.04
CA ARG A 199 10.31 26.10 2.50
C ARG A 199 10.17 26.66 1.08
N GLY A 200 9.00 26.54 0.43
CA GLY A 200 8.79 26.99 -0.94
C GLY A 200 9.55 26.20 -2.00
N VAL A 201 10.03 25.00 -1.67
CA VAL A 201 10.62 24.05 -2.63
C VAL A 201 9.54 23.53 -3.57
N ALA A 202 8.32 23.29 -3.04
CA ALA A 202 7.13 22.99 -3.81
C ALA A 202 6.03 24.04 -3.57
N ASP A 203 5.18 24.26 -4.57
CA ASP A 203 4.01 25.16 -4.54
C ASP A 203 2.71 24.37 -4.28
N ALA A 204 2.73 23.07 -4.56
CA ALA A 204 1.59 22.17 -4.42
C ALA A 204 2.03 20.73 -4.10
N ALA A 205 1.11 19.95 -3.54
CA ALA A 205 1.33 18.52 -3.30
C ALA A 205 0.05 17.71 -3.54
N GLY A 206 0.22 16.47 -4.01
CA GLY A 206 -0.80 15.44 -3.96
C GLY A 206 -0.80 14.76 -2.60
N SER A 207 -1.99 14.69 -1.95
CA SER A 207 -2.22 14.01 -0.68
C SER A 207 -3.68 13.58 -0.56
N PRO A 208 -4.01 12.49 0.14
CA PRO A 208 -5.35 12.25 0.62
C PRO A 208 -5.66 13.13 1.85
N TRP A 209 -6.95 13.27 2.18
CA TRP A 209 -7.44 14.32 3.06
C TRP A 209 -7.07 14.16 4.56
N GLY A 210 -7.14 12.95 5.10
CA GLY A 210 -6.76 12.71 6.49
C GLY A 210 -5.26 12.87 6.71
N SER A 211 -4.46 12.45 5.72
CA SER A 211 -3.01 12.61 5.70
C SER A 211 -2.58 14.08 5.70
N MET A 212 -3.39 15.00 5.14
CA MET A 212 -3.17 16.43 5.27
C MET A 212 -3.04 16.86 6.73
N LEU A 213 -3.98 16.41 7.58
CA LEU A 213 -4.01 16.71 9.01
C LEU A 213 -2.89 16.03 9.78
N LEU A 214 -2.63 14.76 9.43
CA LEU A 214 -1.61 13.97 10.11
C LEU A 214 -0.21 14.53 9.95
N PHE A 215 0.13 14.97 8.74
CA PHE A 215 1.44 15.52 8.42
C PHE A 215 1.50 17.06 8.56
N GLY A 216 0.40 17.70 8.99
CA GLY A 216 0.33 19.17 9.18
C GLY A 216 0.45 19.94 7.87
N ILE A 217 0.04 19.35 6.75
CA ILE A 217 0.11 19.95 5.41
C ILE A 217 -0.92 21.09 5.28
N GLU A 218 -2.06 20.99 5.95
CA GLU A 218 -3.10 22.01 6.01
C GLU A 218 -2.59 23.35 6.53
N LYS A 219 -1.54 23.35 7.34
CA LYS A 219 -0.94 24.58 7.92
C LYS A 219 -0.17 25.40 6.89
N VAL A 220 0.22 24.80 5.78
CA VAL A 220 1.06 25.41 4.74
C VAL A 220 0.38 25.45 3.37
N THR A 221 -0.85 24.93 3.27
CA THR A 221 -1.69 24.98 2.07
C THR A 221 -2.96 25.77 2.33
N LYS A 222 -3.62 26.25 1.26
CA LYS A 222 -4.82 27.07 1.36
C LYS A 222 -5.92 26.64 0.39
N TYR A 223 -5.56 26.17 -0.79
CA TYR A 223 -6.50 25.86 -1.86
C TYR A 223 -6.50 24.36 -2.14
N HIS A 224 -7.69 23.76 -2.23
CA HIS A 224 -7.82 22.31 -2.34
C HIS A 224 -8.90 21.96 -3.38
N ILE A 225 -8.52 21.23 -4.41
CA ILE A 225 -9.48 20.70 -5.37
C ILE A 225 -10.33 19.64 -4.68
N ASP A 226 -11.65 19.83 -4.66
CA ASP A 226 -12.60 18.87 -4.09
C ASP A 226 -13.07 17.89 -5.15
N SER A 227 -12.14 17.09 -5.64
CA SER A 227 -12.38 16.02 -6.62
C SER A 227 -11.40 14.87 -6.40
N PRO A 228 -11.85 13.61 -6.47
CA PRO A 228 -10.96 12.46 -6.40
C PRO A 228 -10.14 12.36 -7.69
N LEU A 229 -8.82 12.55 -7.58
CA LEU A 229 -7.95 12.57 -8.76
C LEU A 229 -7.12 11.29 -8.90
N TYR A 230 -6.69 10.68 -7.80
CA TYR A 230 -5.76 9.56 -7.82
C TYR A 230 -5.84 8.71 -6.54
N VAL A 231 -5.26 7.53 -6.59
CA VAL A 231 -4.81 6.77 -5.41
C VAL A 231 -3.32 6.49 -5.53
N SER A 232 -2.67 6.13 -4.42
CA SER A 232 -1.39 5.42 -4.45
C SER A 232 -1.56 4.09 -3.75
N GLU A 233 -1.10 3.06 -4.41
CA GLU A 233 -1.07 1.73 -3.83
C GLU A 233 0.08 1.59 -2.83
N GLN A 234 -0.11 0.66 -1.94
CA GLN A 234 0.87 0.22 -0.97
C GLN A 234 0.99 -1.30 -1.05
N VAL A 235 2.18 -1.81 -0.91
CA VAL A 235 2.42 -3.24 -0.95
C VAL A 235 3.20 -3.66 0.29
N TRP A 236 2.77 -4.75 0.92
CA TRP A 236 3.59 -5.43 1.91
C TRP A 236 4.29 -6.61 1.26
N VAL A 237 5.60 -6.64 1.43
CA VAL A 237 6.47 -7.67 0.88
C VAL A 237 7.36 -8.26 1.96
N LEU A 238 7.73 -9.54 1.80
CA LEU A 238 8.68 -10.20 2.67
C LEU A 238 10.00 -10.43 1.93
N ASN A 239 11.09 -10.45 2.69
CA ASN A 239 12.35 -10.98 2.16
C ASN A 239 12.16 -12.42 1.69
N LYS A 240 12.54 -12.71 0.45
CA LYS A 240 12.29 -14.01 -0.18
C LYS A 240 12.98 -15.16 0.54
N SER A 241 14.22 -14.96 0.98
CA SER A 241 15.00 -15.96 1.70
C SER A 241 14.45 -16.19 3.11
N LYS A 242 14.00 -15.11 3.80
CA LYS A 242 13.37 -15.23 5.10
C LYS A 242 12.07 -16.03 5.02
N TYR A 243 11.18 -15.70 4.07
CA TYR A 243 9.95 -16.48 3.86
C TYR A 243 10.27 -17.94 3.52
N ALA A 244 11.26 -18.18 2.64
CA ALA A 244 11.66 -19.56 2.29
C ALA A 244 12.15 -20.37 3.50
N SER A 245 12.78 -19.71 4.49
CA SER A 245 13.31 -20.33 5.71
C SER A 245 12.26 -20.67 6.77
N LEU A 246 11.02 -20.19 6.62
CA LEU A 246 9.92 -20.54 7.52
C LEU A 246 9.53 -22.01 7.37
N SER A 247 9.08 -22.62 8.46
CA SER A 247 8.53 -23.98 8.41
C SER A 247 7.23 -24.04 7.61
N PRO A 248 6.75 -25.22 7.20
CA PRO A 248 5.47 -25.35 6.48
C PRO A 248 4.28 -24.77 7.25
N SER A 249 4.21 -24.96 8.57
CA SER A 249 3.15 -24.37 9.40
C SER A 249 3.25 -22.86 9.50
N GLN A 250 4.46 -22.31 9.68
CA GLN A 250 4.69 -20.87 9.68
C GLN A 250 4.34 -20.24 8.33
N LYS A 251 4.70 -20.87 7.21
CA LYS A 251 4.32 -20.41 5.86
C LYS A 251 2.80 -20.35 5.72
N LYS A 252 2.11 -21.41 6.15
CA LYS A 252 0.65 -21.45 6.12
C LYS A 252 0.03 -20.28 6.88
N VAL A 253 0.50 -19.99 8.10
CA VAL A 253 0.03 -18.83 8.87
C VAL A 253 0.30 -17.53 8.12
N MET A 254 1.49 -17.34 7.55
CA MET A 254 1.80 -16.14 6.78
C MET A 254 0.89 -16.01 5.55
N ASP A 255 0.67 -17.10 4.80
CA ASP A 255 -0.16 -17.11 3.60
C ASP A 255 -1.64 -16.78 3.93
N GLU A 256 -2.16 -17.27 5.07
CA GLU A 256 -3.48 -16.95 5.58
C GLU A 256 -3.63 -15.48 6.02
N HIS A 257 -2.52 -14.78 6.27
CA HIS A 257 -2.46 -13.35 6.60
C HIS A 257 -2.02 -12.47 5.42
N CYS A 258 -1.70 -13.06 4.28
CA CYS A 258 -1.35 -12.40 3.03
C CYS A 258 -2.48 -12.57 2.00
N THR A 259 -3.67 -12.04 2.29
CA THR A 259 -4.90 -12.25 1.51
C THR A 259 -5.62 -10.94 1.21
N SER A 260 -6.54 -10.96 0.23
CA SER A 260 -7.37 -9.78 -0.10
C SER A 260 -8.29 -9.36 1.06
N ASP A 261 -8.72 -10.30 1.91
CA ASP A 261 -9.47 -9.99 3.13
C ASP A 261 -8.62 -9.20 4.13
N TRP A 262 -7.33 -9.54 4.25
CA TRP A 262 -6.40 -8.78 5.07
C TRP A 262 -6.07 -7.43 4.45
N ALA A 263 -5.96 -7.32 3.13
CA ALA A 263 -5.79 -6.04 2.44
C ALA A 263 -6.96 -5.09 2.77
N LEU A 264 -8.21 -5.59 2.73
CA LEU A 264 -9.40 -4.82 3.16
C LEU A 264 -9.32 -4.40 4.63
N LYS A 265 -8.99 -5.34 5.53
CA LYS A 265 -8.90 -5.06 6.98
C LYS A 265 -7.85 -4.00 7.32
N ILE A 266 -6.72 -3.99 6.60
CA ILE A 266 -5.64 -3.01 6.77
C ILE A 266 -6.05 -1.66 6.20
N ALA A 267 -6.69 -1.63 5.04
CA ALA A 267 -7.08 -0.41 4.35
C ALA A 267 -8.29 0.29 5.00
N ALA A 268 -9.26 -0.45 5.53
CA ALA A 268 -10.53 0.11 6.00
C ALA A 268 -10.36 1.25 7.03
N PRO A 269 -9.58 1.11 8.12
CA PRO A 269 -9.41 2.21 9.08
C PRO A 269 -8.64 3.40 8.47
N TRP A 270 -7.81 3.15 7.48
CA TRP A 270 -7.13 4.23 6.76
C TRP A 270 -8.07 4.96 5.81
N ALA A 271 -8.88 4.26 5.03
CA ALA A 271 -9.88 4.87 4.16
C ALA A 271 -10.90 5.72 4.96
N ASP A 272 -11.39 5.20 6.09
CA ASP A 272 -12.29 5.95 6.99
C ASP A 272 -11.61 7.21 7.57
N PHE A 273 -10.32 7.14 7.88
CA PHE A 273 -9.52 8.29 8.34
C PHE A 273 -9.35 9.33 7.23
N GLU A 274 -9.06 8.92 6.00
CA GLU A 274 -8.87 9.83 4.87
C GLU A 274 -10.18 10.52 4.50
N SER A 275 -11.28 9.80 4.37
CA SER A 275 -12.59 10.38 4.05
C SER A 275 -13.06 11.39 5.09
N GLY A 276 -12.79 11.15 6.39
CA GLY A 276 -13.09 12.08 7.47
C GLY A 276 -12.23 13.36 7.50
N GLY A 277 -11.12 13.40 6.79
CA GLY A 277 -10.22 14.56 6.73
C GLY A 277 -10.77 15.74 5.94
N ARG A 278 -11.49 15.48 4.84
CA ARG A 278 -12.04 16.50 3.94
C ARG A 278 -12.93 17.51 4.66
N ASP A 279 -13.93 17.04 5.38
CA ASP A 279 -14.90 17.91 6.05
C ASP A 279 -14.25 18.71 7.20
N LYS A 280 -13.25 18.12 7.86
CA LYS A 280 -12.46 18.82 8.87
C LYS A 280 -11.69 19.98 8.26
N ILE A 281 -10.99 19.79 7.14
CA ILE A 281 -10.26 20.86 6.45
C ILE A 281 -11.22 21.92 5.92
N LYS A 282 -12.35 21.53 5.33
CA LYS A 282 -13.38 22.44 4.83
C LYS A 282 -13.96 23.35 5.92
N ALA A 283 -14.02 22.87 7.16
CA ALA A 283 -14.49 23.64 8.31
C ALA A 283 -13.43 24.59 8.91
N MET A 284 -12.16 24.47 8.50
CA MET A 284 -11.09 25.31 9.06
C MET A 284 -11.09 26.71 8.47
N PRO A 285 -10.96 27.76 9.30
CA PRO A 285 -10.82 29.13 8.80
C PRO A 285 -9.61 29.29 7.87
N GLY A 286 -9.82 29.94 6.73
CA GLY A 286 -8.76 30.25 5.76
C GLY A 286 -8.46 29.12 4.75
N GLN A 287 -9.11 27.96 4.85
CA GLN A 287 -9.04 26.91 3.86
C GLN A 287 -10.14 27.10 2.80
N ASP A 288 -9.77 26.96 1.53
CA ASP A 288 -10.67 27.04 0.37
C ASP A 288 -10.75 25.67 -0.30
N VAL A 289 -11.73 24.86 0.11
CA VAL A 289 -12.05 23.55 -0.48
C VAL A 289 -13.15 23.76 -1.52
N TYR A 290 -12.82 23.65 -2.79
CA TYR A 290 -13.70 23.98 -3.90
C TYR A 290 -13.91 22.82 -4.87
N PRO A 291 -15.14 22.54 -5.29
CA PRO A 291 -15.43 21.56 -6.33
C PRO A 291 -15.01 22.12 -7.70
N LEU A 292 -14.68 21.20 -8.61
CA LEU A 292 -14.60 21.48 -10.04
C LEU A 292 -16.00 21.40 -10.64
N GLY A 293 -16.34 22.37 -11.50
CA GLY A 293 -17.55 22.29 -12.32
C GLY A 293 -17.44 21.19 -13.39
N PRO A 294 -18.54 20.88 -14.09
CA PRO A 294 -18.53 19.81 -15.11
C PRO A 294 -17.49 20.03 -16.23
N ASP A 295 -17.35 21.28 -16.69
CA ASP A 295 -16.41 21.60 -17.77
C ASP A 295 -14.95 21.54 -17.30
N GLU A 296 -14.66 22.01 -16.08
CA GLU A 296 -13.35 21.91 -15.48
C GLU A 296 -12.96 20.43 -15.25
N LEU A 297 -13.89 19.63 -14.70
CA LEU A 297 -13.65 18.21 -14.50
C LEU A 297 -13.42 17.46 -15.82
N ALA A 298 -14.18 17.83 -16.87
CA ALA A 298 -13.98 17.28 -18.22
C ALA A 298 -12.59 17.65 -18.77
N ALA A 299 -12.15 18.91 -18.54
CA ALA A 299 -10.80 19.35 -18.95
C ALA A 299 -9.70 18.56 -18.20
N TRP A 300 -9.87 18.33 -16.89
CA TRP A 300 -8.95 17.50 -16.09
C TRP A 300 -8.90 16.06 -16.59
N ARG A 301 -10.05 15.42 -16.86
CA ARG A 301 -10.11 14.07 -17.44
C ARG A 301 -9.39 13.99 -18.78
N LYS A 302 -9.67 14.94 -19.69
CA LYS A 302 -9.02 15.00 -21.00
C LYS A 302 -7.50 15.17 -20.88
N SER A 303 -7.02 15.98 -19.94
CA SER A 303 -5.59 16.18 -19.71
C SER A 303 -4.86 14.93 -19.22
N ALA A 304 -5.58 13.95 -18.67
CA ALA A 304 -5.04 12.69 -18.16
C ALA A 304 -4.91 11.61 -19.26
N GLU A 305 -5.57 11.75 -20.41
CA GLU A 305 -5.53 10.74 -21.50
C GLU A 305 -4.10 10.36 -21.94
N PRO A 306 -3.16 11.31 -22.13
CA PRO A 306 -1.79 10.96 -22.51
C PRO A 306 -1.03 10.15 -21.44
N VAL A 307 -1.41 10.27 -20.15
CA VAL A 307 -0.83 9.49 -19.05
C VAL A 307 -1.06 8.00 -19.25
N THR A 308 -2.27 7.64 -19.69
CA THR A 308 -2.63 6.24 -20.00
C THR A 308 -1.74 5.70 -21.10
N GLY A 309 -1.51 6.47 -22.20
CA GLY A 309 -0.62 6.05 -23.28
C GLY A 309 0.84 5.83 -22.84
N ASN A 310 1.35 6.67 -21.93
CA ASN A 310 2.69 6.52 -21.36
C ASN A 310 2.79 5.29 -20.43
N TRP A 311 1.75 5.04 -19.65
CA TRP A 311 1.63 3.85 -18.83
C TRP A 311 1.59 2.58 -19.71
N GLU A 312 0.76 2.54 -20.73
CA GLU A 312 0.69 1.43 -21.69
C GLU A 312 2.05 1.09 -22.31
N ALA A 313 2.79 2.13 -22.74
CA ALA A 313 4.13 1.94 -23.28
C ALA A 313 5.08 1.30 -22.25
N SER A 314 4.92 1.63 -20.96
CA SER A 314 5.73 1.04 -19.87
C SER A 314 5.38 -0.42 -19.61
N VAL A 315 4.10 -0.77 -19.65
CA VAL A 315 3.61 -2.16 -19.51
C VAL A 315 4.09 -3.02 -20.69
N ARG A 316 4.05 -2.51 -21.92
CA ARG A 316 4.60 -3.21 -23.11
C ARG A 316 6.10 -3.48 -22.96
N ARG A 317 6.88 -2.52 -22.45
CA ARG A 317 8.32 -2.73 -22.18
C ARG A 317 8.57 -3.79 -21.09
N ALA A 318 7.64 -3.96 -20.16
CA ALA A 318 7.67 -5.03 -19.17
C ALA A 318 7.20 -6.40 -19.71
N GLY A 319 6.88 -6.48 -21.02
CA GLY A 319 6.49 -7.73 -21.69
C GLY A 319 5.04 -8.15 -21.46
N GLN A 320 4.17 -7.21 -21.07
CA GLN A 320 2.74 -7.46 -20.87
C GLN A 320 1.89 -6.71 -21.89
N ASP A 321 0.68 -7.22 -22.14
CA ASP A 321 -0.34 -6.51 -22.91
C ASP A 321 -1.07 -5.50 -22.01
N PRO A 322 -0.89 -4.18 -22.22
CA PRO A 322 -1.50 -3.18 -21.36
C PRO A 322 -3.03 -3.19 -21.44
N LYS A 323 -3.60 -3.57 -22.59
CA LYS A 323 -5.05 -3.67 -22.73
C LYS A 323 -5.59 -4.80 -21.85
N ALA A 324 -4.99 -5.97 -21.90
CA ALA A 324 -5.39 -7.10 -21.06
C ALA A 324 -5.24 -6.79 -19.56
N VAL A 325 -4.12 -6.17 -19.17
CA VAL A 325 -3.86 -5.74 -17.78
C VAL A 325 -4.91 -4.74 -17.30
N PHE A 326 -5.26 -3.76 -18.13
CA PHE A 326 -6.21 -2.72 -17.75
C PHE A 326 -7.67 -3.19 -17.75
N ASP A 327 -8.07 -3.98 -18.73
CA ASP A 327 -9.41 -4.57 -18.78
C ASP A 327 -9.66 -5.49 -17.57
N ASP A 328 -8.64 -6.27 -17.18
CA ASP A 328 -8.68 -7.13 -16.00
C ASP A 328 -8.80 -6.32 -14.69
N LEU A 329 -8.06 -5.19 -14.58
CA LEU A 329 -8.19 -4.26 -13.46
C LEU A 329 -9.60 -3.67 -13.40
N ARG A 330 -10.10 -3.12 -14.51
CA ARG A 330 -11.42 -2.48 -14.56
C ARG A 330 -12.53 -3.46 -14.22
N LYS A 331 -12.45 -4.70 -14.74
CA LYS A 331 -13.39 -5.75 -14.40
C LYS A 331 -13.37 -6.05 -12.91
N THR A 332 -12.17 -6.21 -12.33
CA THR A 332 -12.03 -6.50 -10.90
C THR A 332 -12.58 -5.35 -10.05
N LEU A 333 -12.27 -4.10 -10.37
CA LEU A 333 -12.82 -2.93 -9.67
C LEU A 333 -14.36 -2.88 -9.74
N ALA A 334 -14.94 -3.23 -10.90
CA ALA A 334 -16.39 -3.29 -11.06
C ALA A 334 -17.03 -4.41 -10.20
N ASP A 335 -16.40 -5.60 -10.17
CA ASP A 335 -16.86 -6.74 -9.35
C ASP A 335 -16.89 -6.37 -7.85
N TYR A 336 -15.98 -5.52 -7.39
CA TYR A 336 -15.88 -5.00 -6.02
C TYR A 336 -16.59 -3.65 -5.81
N LYS A 337 -17.28 -3.10 -6.83
CA LYS A 337 -17.97 -1.80 -6.79
C LYS A 337 -17.06 -0.64 -6.36
N SER A 338 -15.81 -0.65 -6.79
CA SER A 338 -14.77 0.32 -6.43
C SER A 338 -14.15 1.06 -7.62
N GLY A 339 -14.67 0.87 -8.84
CA GLY A 339 -14.34 1.64 -10.04
C GLY A 339 -15.03 3.01 -10.06
N TYR A 340 -14.34 4.03 -10.64
CA TYR A 340 -14.82 5.41 -10.75
C TYR A 340 -15.58 5.65 -12.07
#